data_944fa35d0478f612d84820f0eff9f27a
#
_entry.id   944fa35d0478f612d84820f0eff9f27a
#
_cell.length_a   1.000
_cell.length_b   1.000
_cell.length_c   1.000
_cell.angle_alpha   90.00
_cell.angle_beta   90.00
_cell.angle_gamma   90.00
#
_symmetry.space_group_name_H-M   'P 1'
#
loop_
_entity.id
_entity.type
_entity.pdbx_description
1 polymer ?
#
loop_
_entity_poly.entity_id
_entity_poly.type
_entity_poly.pdbx_seq_one_letter_code
_entity_poly.pdbx_strand_id
1 'polypeptide(L)'
;MHDRSPNFTAEGIDCAIQVGVIEDPSVVAIRLGEVPRIVVTHPSLAGDGPLPSTTEQLQRLPWLALRTYYTDEVVLACQADGRSHRFAIQPRMSTDSLYALRSAALAGLGACVSSAWVVAQDIEEGRLIQLVPQWRAAPLPVYLIYPHARSYPAKLRLFAEIIRTDMPNLVGMTSPGIDAL
;
A
#
# COMPACT_ATOMS: atom_id res chain seq x y z
N MET A 1 -4.68 -4.89 13.85
CA MET A 1 -5.12 -3.66 13.19
C MET A 1 -5.90 -4.13 11.98
N HIS A 2 -7.22 -3.97 11.96
CA HIS A 2 -8.07 -4.38 10.84
C HIS A 2 -8.27 -3.16 9.95
N ASP A 3 -8.18 -3.34 8.62
CA ASP A 3 -8.58 -2.34 7.62
C ASP A 3 -10.12 -2.21 7.56
N ARG A 4 -10.72 -1.94 8.72
CA ARG A 4 -12.17 -1.78 8.86
C ARG A 4 -12.49 -0.30 8.92
N SER A 5 -13.48 0.13 8.14
CA SER A 5 -14.00 1.50 8.23
C SER A 5 -14.39 1.82 9.68
N PRO A 6 -13.91 2.94 10.25
CA PRO A 6 -14.17 3.28 11.64
C PRO A 6 -15.66 3.58 11.86
N ASN A 7 -16.20 3.15 12.99
CA ASN A 7 -17.50 3.62 13.42
C ASN A 7 -17.32 4.92 14.23
N PHE A 8 -17.34 6.06 13.54
CA PHE A 8 -17.07 7.38 14.13
C PHE A 8 -17.87 7.67 15.39
N THR A 9 -19.16 7.33 15.40
CA THR A 9 -20.04 7.62 16.52
C THR A 9 -19.76 6.71 17.71
N ALA A 10 -19.61 5.40 17.47
CA ALA A 10 -19.41 4.43 18.56
C ALA A 10 -18.00 4.52 19.18
N GLU A 11 -17.01 4.92 18.39
CA GLU A 11 -15.60 4.97 18.82
C GLU A 11 -15.17 6.38 19.25
N GLY A 12 -16.02 7.41 19.12
CA GLY A 12 -15.70 8.80 19.47
C GLY A 12 -14.58 9.40 18.62
N ILE A 13 -14.44 8.96 17.37
CA ILE A 13 -13.39 9.40 16.43
C ILE A 13 -13.91 10.60 15.64
N ASP A 14 -13.17 11.71 15.61
CA ASP A 14 -13.52 12.89 14.81
C ASP A 14 -13.23 12.70 13.30
N CYS A 15 -12.12 12.02 12.96
CA CYS A 15 -11.69 11.73 11.57
C CYS A 15 -10.73 10.54 11.56
N ALA A 16 -10.53 9.96 10.36
CA ALA A 16 -9.57 8.86 10.17
C ALA A 16 -8.85 9.01 8.82
N ILE A 17 -7.66 8.40 8.72
CA ILE A 17 -6.97 8.22 7.44
C ILE A 17 -7.30 6.81 6.94
N GLN A 18 -7.87 6.73 5.75
CA GLN A 18 -8.23 5.47 5.10
C GLN A 18 -7.47 5.30 3.80
N VAL A 19 -6.96 4.08 3.58
CA VAL A 19 -6.27 3.68 2.35
C VAL A 19 -7.18 2.75 1.57
N GLY A 20 -7.28 2.97 0.26
CA GLY A 20 -8.13 2.18 -0.63
C GLY A 20 -9.46 2.86 -0.94
N VAL A 21 -10.41 2.11 -1.46
CA VAL A 21 -11.71 2.61 -1.92
C VAL A 21 -12.59 2.97 -0.72
N ILE A 22 -13.29 4.10 -0.84
CA ILE A 22 -14.30 4.54 0.12
C ILE A 22 -15.68 4.12 -0.42
N GLU A 23 -16.34 3.23 0.29
CA GLU A 23 -17.67 2.73 -0.08
C GLU A 23 -18.80 3.34 0.77
N ASP A 24 -18.45 3.95 1.91
CA ASP A 24 -19.42 4.52 2.85
C ASP A 24 -19.89 5.91 2.37
N PRO A 25 -21.15 6.06 1.93
CA PRO A 25 -21.68 7.35 1.49
C PRO A 25 -21.95 8.34 2.63
N SER A 26 -21.86 7.92 3.89
CA SER A 26 -22.11 8.76 5.06
C SER A 26 -20.89 9.60 5.48
N VAL A 27 -19.76 9.43 4.83
CA VAL A 27 -18.54 10.17 5.13
C VAL A 27 -18.17 11.18 4.05
N VAL A 28 -17.52 12.25 4.47
CA VAL A 28 -16.76 13.13 3.58
C VAL A 28 -15.38 12.52 3.41
N ALA A 29 -14.90 12.39 2.16
CA ALA A 29 -13.58 11.88 1.84
C ALA A 29 -12.77 12.95 1.10
N ILE A 30 -11.64 13.35 1.67
CA ILE A 30 -10.68 14.26 1.06
C ILE A 30 -9.47 13.43 0.62
N ARG A 31 -9.19 13.40 -0.68
CA ARG A 31 -8.01 12.68 -1.21
C ARG A 31 -6.73 13.43 -0.77
N LEU A 32 -5.84 12.70 -0.12
CA LEU A 32 -4.56 13.22 0.37
C LEU A 32 -3.41 12.87 -0.57
N GLY A 33 -3.48 11.73 -1.24
CA GLY A 33 -2.42 11.23 -2.10
C GLY A 33 -2.66 9.79 -2.50
N GLU A 34 -1.59 9.15 -2.92
CA GLU A 34 -1.55 7.73 -3.24
C GLU A 34 -0.35 7.08 -2.59
N VAL A 35 -0.49 5.80 -2.25
CA VAL A 35 0.63 4.99 -1.83
C VAL A 35 0.96 3.97 -2.91
N PRO A 36 2.16 4.03 -3.51
CA PRO A 36 2.62 3.02 -4.45
C PRO A 36 2.70 1.66 -3.78
N ARG A 37 2.40 0.61 -4.55
CA ARG A 37 2.59 -0.77 -4.12
C ARG A 37 3.72 -1.40 -4.90
N ILE A 38 4.73 -1.89 -4.19
CA ILE A 38 5.98 -2.39 -4.72
C ILE A 38 6.21 -3.85 -4.34
N VAL A 39 6.96 -4.57 -5.15
CA VAL A 39 7.38 -5.95 -4.83
C VAL A 39 8.63 -5.89 -3.98
N VAL A 40 8.60 -6.53 -2.83
CA VAL A 40 9.75 -6.59 -1.91
C VAL A 40 10.02 -8.01 -1.44
N THR A 41 11.27 -8.24 -1.04
CA THR A 41 11.70 -9.50 -0.43
C THR A 41 12.88 -9.28 0.49
N HIS A 42 13.17 -10.27 1.34
CA HIS A 42 14.43 -10.29 2.11
C HIS A 42 15.61 -10.63 1.19
N PRO A 43 16.81 -10.02 1.39
CA PRO A 43 17.98 -10.29 0.57
C PRO A 43 18.36 -11.77 0.46
N SER A 44 18.17 -12.55 1.53
CA SER A 44 18.49 -13.99 1.53
C SER A 44 17.71 -14.83 0.52
N LEU A 45 16.56 -14.35 0.01
CA LEU A 45 15.80 -15.05 -1.02
C LEU A 45 16.44 -14.98 -2.40
N ALA A 46 17.36 -14.06 -2.62
CA ALA A 46 18.18 -14.03 -3.83
C ALA A 46 19.24 -15.15 -3.85
N GLY A 47 19.60 -15.69 -2.67
CA GLY A 47 20.72 -16.63 -2.55
C GLY A 47 22.02 -16.01 -3.09
N ASP A 48 22.90 -16.84 -3.66
CA ASP A 48 24.12 -16.40 -4.33
C ASP A 48 23.89 -15.97 -5.79
N GLY A 49 22.63 -15.99 -6.26
CA GLY A 49 22.26 -15.63 -7.63
C GLY A 49 21.88 -14.17 -7.80
N PRO A 50 21.74 -13.71 -9.06
CA PRO A 50 21.24 -12.37 -9.33
C PRO A 50 19.77 -12.24 -8.90
N LEU A 51 19.40 -11.06 -8.42
CA LEU A 51 18.01 -10.73 -8.12
C LEU A 51 17.13 -10.85 -9.35
N PRO A 52 15.85 -11.23 -9.19
CA PRO A 52 14.89 -11.17 -10.26
C PRO A 52 14.84 -9.78 -10.88
N SER A 53 15.13 -9.70 -12.18
CA SER A 53 15.14 -8.47 -12.96
C SER A 53 13.96 -8.38 -13.95
N THR A 54 13.23 -9.49 -14.11
CA THR A 54 12.03 -9.54 -14.96
C THR A 54 10.82 -10.06 -14.19
N THR A 55 9.64 -9.74 -14.69
CA THR A 55 8.37 -10.17 -14.09
C THR A 55 8.16 -11.69 -14.15
N GLU A 56 8.70 -12.36 -15.18
CA GLU A 56 8.63 -13.81 -15.33
C GLU A 56 9.43 -14.56 -14.25
N GLN A 57 10.54 -13.94 -13.81
CA GLN A 57 11.35 -14.50 -12.72
C GLN A 57 10.64 -14.38 -11.37
N LEU A 58 9.81 -13.34 -11.18
CA LEU A 58 9.01 -13.17 -9.96
C LEU A 58 8.06 -14.34 -9.71
N GLN A 59 7.48 -14.91 -10.75
CA GLN A 59 6.52 -16.00 -10.63
C GLN A 59 7.10 -17.23 -9.90
N ARG A 60 8.41 -17.42 -9.97
CA ARG A 60 9.11 -18.56 -9.36
C ARG A 60 9.44 -18.39 -7.88
N LEU A 61 9.26 -17.19 -7.36
CA LEU A 61 9.55 -16.91 -5.96
C LEU A 61 8.51 -17.53 -5.04
N PRO A 62 8.87 -17.85 -3.79
CA PRO A 62 7.87 -18.07 -2.76
C PRO A 62 7.12 -16.78 -2.48
N TRP A 63 5.79 -16.81 -2.54
CA TRP A 63 4.96 -15.64 -2.35
C TRP A 63 4.28 -15.61 -1.00
N LEU A 64 4.07 -14.38 -0.50
CA LEU A 64 3.23 -14.05 0.64
C LEU A 64 2.11 -13.14 0.14
N ALA A 65 0.87 -13.40 0.54
CA ALA A 65 -0.29 -12.69 0.05
C ALA A 65 -0.98 -11.85 1.13
N LEU A 66 -1.29 -10.61 0.79
CA LEU A 66 -2.27 -9.81 1.51
C LEU A 66 -3.65 -10.11 0.91
N ARG A 67 -4.48 -10.89 1.62
CA ARG A 67 -5.76 -11.40 1.10
C ARG A 67 -6.72 -10.35 0.60
N THR A 68 -6.64 -9.14 1.12
CA THR A 68 -7.47 -8.02 0.69
C THR A 68 -7.27 -7.66 -0.79
N TYR A 69 -6.06 -7.90 -1.33
CA TYR A 69 -5.72 -7.48 -2.69
C TYR A 69 -5.14 -8.59 -3.57
N TYR A 70 -4.52 -9.62 -2.96
CA TYR A 70 -3.80 -10.68 -3.69
C TYR A 70 -4.12 -12.03 -3.06
N THR A 71 -4.91 -12.82 -3.76
CA THR A 71 -5.27 -14.17 -3.30
C THR A 71 -4.41 -15.21 -3.98
N ASP A 72 -4.39 -15.19 -5.30
CA ASP A 72 -3.80 -16.20 -6.19
C ASP A 72 -3.13 -15.62 -7.42
N GLU A 73 -3.18 -14.29 -7.59
CA GLU A 73 -2.52 -13.61 -8.70
C GLU A 73 -1.93 -12.24 -8.29
N VAL A 74 -0.92 -11.82 -9.05
CA VAL A 74 -0.33 -10.47 -8.97
C VAL A 74 -0.40 -9.82 -10.33
N VAL A 75 -0.81 -8.56 -10.35
CA VAL A 75 -0.82 -7.70 -11.54
C VAL A 75 0.11 -6.53 -11.30
N LEU A 76 1.10 -6.37 -12.18
CA LEU A 76 2.06 -5.26 -12.16
C LEU A 76 1.96 -4.47 -13.45
N ALA A 77 2.15 -3.16 -13.38
CA ALA A 77 2.24 -2.26 -14.53
C ALA A 77 3.64 -1.67 -14.62
N CYS A 78 4.18 -1.63 -15.82
CA CYS A 78 5.44 -0.97 -16.12
C CYS A 78 5.25 0.54 -16.08
N GLN A 79 6.10 1.24 -15.35
CA GLN A 79 5.98 2.70 -15.17
C GLN A 79 6.43 3.48 -16.42
N ALA A 80 7.20 2.84 -17.32
CA ALA A 80 7.72 3.50 -18.51
C ALA A 80 6.73 3.53 -19.66
N ASP A 81 5.93 2.48 -19.85
CA ASP A 81 5.09 2.29 -21.04
C ASP A 81 3.66 1.81 -20.73
N GLY A 82 3.33 1.64 -19.46
CA GLY A 82 2.00 1.22 -19.01
C GLY A 82 1.65 -0.24 -19.31
N ARG A 83 2.57 -1.03 -19.87
CA ARG A 83 2.31 -2.46 -20.09
C ARG A 83 2.02 -3.16 -18.79
N SER A 84 1.04 -4.04 -18.80
CA SER A 84 0.62 -4.84 -17.65
C SER A 84 1.14 -6.26 -17.78
N HIS A 85 1.63 -6.82 -16.68
CA HIS A 85 1.99 -8.23 -16.56
C HIS A 85 1.21 -8.85 -15.41
N ARG A 86 0.50 -9.94 -15.71
CA ARG A 86 -0.30 -10.70 -14.76
C ARG A 86 0.26 -12.10 -14.64
N PHE A 87 0.44 -12.60 -13.42
CA PHE A 87 0.89 -13.96 -13.18
C PHE A 87 0.24 -14.54 -11.92
N ALA A 88 0.02 -15.86 -11.96
CA ALA A 88 -0.52 -16.60 -10.83
C ALA A 88 0.55 -16.80 -9.76
N ILE A 89 0.13 -16.79 -8.51
CA ILE A 89 0.95 -17.11 -7.34
C ILE A 89 0.31 -18.23 -6.50
N GLN A 90 1.13 -18.97 -5.79
CA GLN A 90 0.69 -19.90 -4.75
C GLN A 90 1.31 -19.46 -3.42
N PRO A 91 0.59 -18.65 -2.63
CA PRO A 91 1.16 -18.08 -1.42
C PRO A 91 1.48 -19.14 -0.38
N ARG A 92 2.69 -19.11 0.18
CA ARG A 92 3.06 -19.90 1.36
C ARG A 92 2.34 -19.46 2.63
N MET A 93 2.00 -18.18 2.68
CA MET A 93 1.26 -17.55 3.77
C MET A 93 0.32 -16.50 3.20
N SER A 94 -0.89 -16.43 3.76
CA SER A 94 -1.86 -15.37 3.48
C SER A 94 -2.30 -14.72 4.77
N THR A 95 -2.38 -13.39 4.78
CA THR A 95 -2.79 -12.59 5.93
C THR A 95 -3.64 -11.41 5.47
N ASP A 96 -4.43 -10.84 6.37
CA ASP A 96 -5.17 -9.59 6.20
C ASP A 96 -4.46 -8.40 6.87
N SER A 97 -3.32 -8.64 7.52
CA SER A 97 -2.52 -7.61 8.19
C SER A 97 -1.27 -7.27 7.38
N LEU A 98 -1.17 -6.02 6.94
CA LEU A 98 -0.01 -5.51 6.22
C LEU A 98 1.29 -5.59 7.05
N TYR A 99 1.18 -5.39 8.38
CA TYR A 99 2.33 -5.50 9.28
C TYR A 99 2.78 -6.96 9.49
N ALA A 100 1.83 -7.91 9.55
CA ALA A 100 2.18 -9.34 9.58
C ALA A 100 2.85 -9.78 8.27
N LEU A 101 2.37 -9.27 7.12
CA LEU A 101 2.99 -9.48 5.82
C LEU A 101 4.45 -8.96 5.79
N ARG A 102 4.66 -7.72 6.27
CA ARG A 102 6.01 -7.12 6.41
C ARG A 102 6.92 -7.97 7.28
N SER A 103 6.42 -8.41 8.45
CA SER A 103 7.21 -9.25 9.37
C SER A 103 7.59 -10.59 8.75
N ALA A 104 6.67 -11.21 8.00
CA ALA A 104 6.96 -12.46 7.27
C ALA A 104 8.00 -12.25 6.15
N ALA A 105 7.92 -11.14 5.43
CA ALA A 105 8.92 -10.78 4.43
C ALA A 105 10.30 -10.56 5.06
N LEU A 106 10.39 -9.84 6.19
CA LEU A 106 11.62 -9.63 6.96
C LEU A 106 12.22 -10.93 7.48
N ALA A 107 11.38 -11.91 7.81
CA ALA A 107 11.81 -13.26 8.19
C ALA A 107 12.27 -14.12 6.99
N GLY A 108 12.29 -13.59 5.77
CA GLY A 108 12.74 -14.30 4.58
C GLY A 108 11.78 -15.40 4.10
N LEU A 109 10.50 -15.35 4.49
CA LEU A 109 9.53 -16.38 4.12
C LEU A 109 9.07 -16.30 2.66
N GLY A 110 9.19 -15.11 2.02
CA GLY A 110 8.75 -14.95 0.63
C GLY A 110 8.82 -13.51 0.14
N ALA A 111 8.53 -13.33 -1.14
CA ALA A 111 8.28 -12.02 -1.74
C ALA A 111 6.81 -11.62 -1.54
N CYS A 112 6.55 -10.32 -1.47
CA CYS A 112 5.19 -9.80 -1.38
C CYS A 112 5.04 -8.46 -2.10
N VAL A 113 3.80 -8.11 -2.43
CA VAL A 113 3.43 -6.74 -2.80
C VAL A 113 3.05 -6.00 -1.51
N SER A 114 3.76 -4.93 -1.22
CA SER A 114 3.53 -4.10 -0.03
C SER A 114 3.37 -2.63 -0.39
N SER A 115 2.68 -1.88 0.46
CA SER A 115 2.65 -0.41 0.40
C SER A 115 4.03 0.14 0.67
N ALA A 116 4.52 1.04 -0.18
CA ALA A 116 5.88 1.56 -0.12
C ALA A 116 6.21 2.20 1.23
N TRP A 117 5.28 2.96 1.83
CA TRP A 117 5.50 3.63 3.11
C TRP A 117 5.73 2.67 4.29
N VAL A 118 5.15 1.44 4.23
CA VAL A 118 5.30 0.44 5.32
C VAL A 118 6.69 -0.18 5.33
N VAL A 119 7.32 -0.27 4.16
CA VAL A 119 8.61 -0.95 3.96
C VAL A 119 9.77 -0.01 3.63
N ALA A 120 9.50 1.31 3.56
CA ALA A 120 10.48 2.32 3.16
C ALA A 120 11.75 2.25 4.02
N GLN A 121 11.59 2.24 5.35
CA GLN A 121 12.70 2.16 6.29
C GLN A 121 13.47 0.84 6.15
N ASP A 122 12.77 -0.29 5.94
CA ASP A 122 13.44 -1.58 5.79
C ASP A 122 14.29 -1.65 4.52
N ILE A 123 13.84 -0.98 3.46
CA ILE A 123 14.59 -0.87 2.21
C ILE A 123 15.82 0.04 2.41
N GLU A 124 15.65 1.18 3.07
CA GLU A 124 16.74 2.10 3.37
C GLU A 124 17.83 1.44 4.23
N GLU A 125 17.43 0.62 5.21
CA GLU A 125 18.34 -0.13 6.08
C GLU A 125 18.85 -1.44 5.45
N GLY A 126 18.44 -1.77 4.22
CA GLY A 126 18.86 -2.98 3.52
C GLY A 126 18.27 -4.29 4.06
N ARG A 127 17.27 -4.23 4.96
CA ARG A 127 16.58 -5.42 5.49
C ARG A 127 15.63 -6.04 4.47
N LEU A 128 15.04 -5.20 3.61
CA LEU A 128 14.28 -5.61 2.46
C LEU A 128 14.88 -4.99 1.20
N ILE A 129 14.66 -5.64 0.07
CA ILE A 129 15.04 -5.13 -1.24
C ILE A 129 13.80 -5.05 -2.13
N GLN A 130 13.72 -3.99 -2.91
CA GLN A 130 12.70 -3.86 -3.95
C GLN A 130 13.12 -4.66 -5.17
N LEU A 131 12.23 -5.51 -5.66
CA LEU A 131 12.39 -6.23 -6.91
C LEU A 131 11.74 -5.45 -8.06
N VAL A 132 12.29 -5.57 -9.25
CA VAL A 132 11.77 -4.99 -10.50
C VAL A 132 11.24 -3.55 -10.33
N PRO A 133 12.06 -2.58 -9.92
CA PRO A 133 11.59 -1.24 -9.51
C PRO A 133 10.81 -0.47 -10.57
N GLN A 134 10.95 -0.84 -11.84
CA GLN A 134 10.19 -0.31 -12.97
C GLN A 134 8.75 -0.84 -13.04
N TRP A 135 8.41 -1.88 -12.25
CA TRP A 135 7.09 -2.48 -12.22
C TRP A 135 6.43 -2.25 -10.85
N ARG A 136 5.18 -1.81 -10.85
CA ARG A 136 4.42 -1.55 -9.63
C ARG A 136 3.02 -2.14 -9.75
N ALA A 137 2.46 -2.55 -8.64
CA ALA A 137 1.03 -2.82 -8.58
C ALA A 137 0.25 -1.49 -8.55
N ALA A 138 -1.03 -1.52 -8.90
CA ALA A 138 -1.87 -0.32 -8.90
C ALA A 138 -1.79 0.39 -7.54
N PRO A 139 -1.52 1.70 -7.48
CA PRO A 139 -1.41 2.43 -6.23
C PRO A 139 -2.75 2.43 -5.48
N LEU A 140 -2.69 2.66 -4.18
CA LEU A 140 -3.88 2.83 -3.36
C LEU A 140 -4.08 4.30 -3.02
N PRO A 141 -5.27 4.87 -3.28
CA PRO A 141 -5.60 6.22 -2.84
C PRO A 141 -5.65 6.28 -1.32
N VAL A 142 -5.26 7.44 -0.78
CA VAL A 142 -5.27 7.74 0.65
C VAL A 142 -6.21 8.91 0.89
N TYR A 143 -7.12 8.76 1.82
CA TYR A 143 -8.14 9.75 2.14
C TYR A 143 -8.11 10.13 3.62
N LEU A 144 -8.39 11.39 3.90
CA LEU A 144 -8.91 11.82 5.19
C LEU A 144 -10.44 11.68 5.12
N ILE A 145 -11.01 10.91 6.04
CA ILE A 145 -12.46 10.67 6.12
C ILE A 145 -13.01 11.17 7.46
N TYR A 146 -14.21 11.73 7.44
CA TYR A 146 -14.95 12.17 8.62
C TYR A 146 -16.46 12.19 8.33
N PRO A 147 -17.33 12.07 9.35
CA PRO A 147 -18.76 12.02 9.13
C PRO A 147 -19.33 13.33 8.59
N HIS A 148 -20.36 13.25 7.78
CA HIS A 148 -21.11 14.43 7.34
C HIS A 148 -21.69 15.18 8.53
N ALA A 149 -21.48 16.50 8.60
CA ALA A 149 -22.05 17.38 9.61
C ALA A 149 -22.41 18.74 9.03
N ARG A 150 -23.37 19.45 9.65
CA ARG A 150 -23.75 20.81 9.23
C ARG A 150 -22.64 21.85 9.49
N SER A 151 -21.80 21.61 10.48
CA SER A 151 -20.61 22.43 10.75
C SER A 151 -19.52 21.55 11.37
N TYR A 152 -18.27 21.92 11.16
CA TYR A 152 -17.12 21.19 11.65
C TYR A 152 -16.36 22.02 12.69
N PRO A 153 -15.91 21.39 13.80
CA PRO A 153 -15.07 22.05 14.79
C PRO A 153 -13.80 22.65 14.17
N ALA A 154 -13.32 23.75 14.71
CA ALA A 154 -12.09 24.39 14.22
C ALA A 154 -10.88 23.45 14.24
N LYS A 155 -10.79 22.56 15.26
CA LYS A 155 -9.74 21.55 15.36
C LYS A 155 -9.70 20.61 14.16
N LEU A 156 -10.86 20.15 13.67
CA LEU A 156 -10.94 19.26 12.52
C LEU A 156 -10.54 19.97 11.22
N ARG A 157 -10.98 21.22 11.05
CA ARG A 157 -10.62 22.02 9.88
C ARG A 157 -9.12 22.26 9.80
N LEU A 158 -8.50 22.68 10.92
CA LEU A 158 -7.07 22.92 11.00
C LEU A 158 -6.28 21.64 10.76
N PHE A 159 -6.69 20.51 11.38
CA PHE A 159 -6.06 19.23 11.15
C PHE A 159 -6.13 18.79 9.68
N ALA A 160 -7.30 18.98 9.04
CA ALA A 160 -7.48 18.65 7.63
C ALA A 160 -6.56 19.49 6.71
N GLU A 161 -6.34 20.78 7.02
CA GLU A 161 -5.41 21.64 6.29
C GLU A 161 -3.97 21.13 6.41
N ILE A 162 -3.52 20.84 7.63
CA ILE A 162 -2.17 20.36 7.91
C ILE A 162 -1.93 19.03 7.17
N ILE A 163 -2.81 18.06 7.37
CA ILE A 163 -2.67 16.73 6.76
C ILE A 163 -2.69 16.81 5.23
N ARG A 164 -3.54 17.67 4.65
CA ARG A 164 -3.61 17.84 3.20
C ARG A 164 -2.33 18.42 2.60
N THR A 165 -1.62 19.25 3.37
CA THR A 165 -0.35 19.87 2.95
C THR A 165 0.82 18.91 3.13
N ASP A 166 0.88 18.20 4.26
CA ASP A 166 2.07 17.46 4.67
C ASP A 166 2.06 16.00 4.18
N MET A 167 0.88 15.36 4.14
CA MET A 167 0.76 13.94 3.82
C MET A 167 1.34 13.55 2.45
N PRO A 168 1.16 14.32 1.37
CA PRO A 168 1.76 14.00 0.06
C PRO A 168 3.28 13.98 0.05
N ASN A 169 3.91 14.65 1.03
CA ASN A 169 5.37 14.77 1.14
C ASN A 169 6.00 13.67 2.02
N LEU A 170 5.20 12.80 2.61
CA LEU A 170 5.72 11.71 3.43
C LEU A 170 6.42 10.65 2.56
N VAL A 171 7.47 10.05 3.15
CA VAL A 171 8.22 8.97 2.49
C VAL A 171 7.29 7.83 2.08
N GLY A 172 7.39 7.39 0.84
CA GLY A 172 6.54 6.33 0.29
C GLY A 172 5.13 6.76 -0.11
N MET A 173 4.85 8.08 -0.11
CA MET A 173 3.65 8.67 -0.70
C MET A 173 3.97 9.29 -2.07
N THR A 174 2.95 9.44 -2.88
CA THR A 174 2.99 10.26 -4.10
C THR A 174 1.81 11.23 -4.09
N SER A 175 2.02 12.39 -4.70
CA SER A 175 0.91 13.35 -4.90
C SER A 175 -0.24 12.65 -5.63
N PRO A 176 -1.49 13.07 -5.39
CA PRO A 176 -2.62 12.56 -6.15
C PRO A 176 -2.33 12.73 -7.63
N GLY A 177 -2.41 11.64 -8.41
CA GLY A 177 -2.40 11.74 -9.85
C GLY A 177 -3.49 12.74 -10.26
N ILE A 178 -3.22 13.57 -11.25
CA ILE A 178 -4.26 14.39 -11.89
C ILE A 178 -5.13 13.38 -12.63
N ASP A 179 -6.15 12.84 -11.94
CA ASP A 179 -7.19 12.11 -12.64
C ASP A 179 -7.88 13.12 -13.55
N ALA A 180 -7.70 12.93 -14.84
CA ALA A 180 -8.49 13.62 -15.84
C ALA A 180 -9.98 13.38 -15.50
N LEU A 181 -10.69 14.48 -15.23
CA LEU A 181 -12.13 14.54 -15.12
C LEU A 181 -12.81 14.01 -16.39
#